data_b8b04dc61281d4f6861ee00861188cc5
#
_entry.id   b8b04dc61281d4f6861ee00861188cc5
#
_cell.length_a   1.000
_cell.length_b   1.000
_cell.length_c   1.000
_cell.angle_alpha   90.00
_cell.angle_beta   90.00
_cell.angle_gamma   90.00
#
_symmetry.space_group_name_H-M   'P 1'
#
loop_
_entity.id
_entity.type
_entity.pdbx_description
1 polymer ?
#
loop_
_entity_poly.entity_id
_entity_poly.type
_entity_poly.pdbx_seq_one_letter_code
_entity_poly.pdbx_strand_id
1 'polypeptide(L)'
;MTEPRAYKKFTIDWRIAFGFVVSVIWILAGLAYLLGVLGWAEFLQLPTGDIGSFLEGAFAPLAFLWLVIGHFMQQKEISTNTKAIGLQEMSARRLELHSQRDSYFKLLTLVQSQLGSIASFHYMSACGPTGTGEMSSEEFVALRSQSETADSALFVRKMISLALYNRADPSMLRAIFYGSEIRTRHSTHFIETFARLLDNAAAVDTDSMICDALLNGSPAGMLYRIVGLVGSGDSLEAVVGVAPSVGG
;
A
#
# COMPACT_ATOMS: atom_id res chain seq x y z
N MET A 1 2.12 23.71 -16.40
CA MET A 1 2.40 22.98 -17.64
C MET A 1 1.12 22.25 -18.02
N THR A 2 0.37 22.81 -18.98
CA THR A 2 -0.91 22.27 -19.47
C THR A 2 -0.58 21.24 -20.54
N GLU A 3 -0.87 19.98 -20.29
CA GLU A 3 -0.78 18.92 -21.32
C GLU A 3 -1.73 19.24 -22.49
N PRO A 4 -1.27 19.08 -23.74
CA PRO A 4 -2.11 19.28 -24.93
C PRO A 4 -3.16 18.16 -24.96
N ARG A 5 -4.45 18.54 -24.89
CA ARG A 5 -5.58 17.66 -25.16
C ARG A 5 -5.39 17.03 -26.55
N ALA A 6 -5.03 15.77 -26.59
CA ALA A 6 -5.01 15.00 -27.84
C ALA A 6 -6.40 14.99 -28.44
N TYR A 7 -6.58 15.61 -29.59
CA TYR A 7 -7.79 15.59 -30.38
C TYR A 7 -8.05 14.15 -30.82
N LYS A 8 -9.03 13.49 -30.21
CA LYS A 8 -9.45 12.14 -30.56
C LYS A 8 -10.02 12.21 -31.99
N LYS A 9 -9.25 11.75 -32.99
CA LYS A 9 -9.74 11.61 -34.35
C LYS A 9 -11.02 10.79 -34.32
N PHE A 10 -12.12 11.38 -34.78
CA PHE A 10 -13.42 10.73 -34.88
C PHE A 10 -13.32 9.68 -36.01
N THR A 11 -12.95 8.47 -35.69
CA THR A 11 -12.95 7.34 -36.63
C THR A 11 -14.34 6.72 -36.58
N ILE A 12 -15.13 6.98 -37.61
CA ILE A 12 -16.42 6.29 -37.79
C ILE A 12 -16.13 4.80 -37.95
N ASP A 13 -16.75 3.97 -37.09
CA ASP A 13 -16.61 2.52 -37.21
C ASP A 13 -17.16 2.09 -38.58
N TRP A 14 -16.40 1.30 -39.32
CA TRP A 14 -16.78 0.86 -40.69
C TRP A 14 -18.15 0.18 -40.72
N ARG A 15 -18.61 -0.40 -39.62
CA ARG A 15 -19.93 -1.05 -39.46
C ARG A 15 -21.05 -0.04 -39.53
N ILE A 16 -20.88 1.15 -38.93
CA ILE A 16 -21.84 2.25 -39.03
C ILE A 16 -21.90 2.76 -40.45
N ALA A 17 -20.73 2.95 -41.08
CA ALA A 17 -20.67 3.38 -42.49
C ALA A 17 -21.33 2.36 -43.40
N PHE A 18 -21.11 1.07 -43.20
CA PHE A 18 -21.75 -0.02 -43.93
C PHE A 18 -23.28 0.00 -43.75
N GLY A 19 -23.75 0.07 -42.49
CA GLY A 19 -25.19 0.15 -42.20
C GLY A 19 -25.86 1.35 -42.85
N PHE A 20 -25.18 2.50 -42.85
CA PHE A 20 -25.67 3.71 -43.49
C PHE A 20 -25.78 3.55 -45.01
N VAL A 21 -24.75 3.01 -45.68
CA VAL A 21 -24.75 2.78 -47.14
C VAL A 21 -25.86 1.80 -47.55
N VAL A 22 -26.00 0.68 -46.80
CA VAL A 22 -27.09 -0.28 -47.07
C VAL A 22 -28.46 0.35 -46.88
N SER A 23 -28.64 1.17 -45.82
CA SER A 23 -29.91 1.89 -45.59
C SER A 23 -30.24 2.85 -46.70
N VAL A 24 -29.27 3.61 -47.22
CA VAL A 24 -29.46 4.53 -48.32
C VAL A 24 -29.85 3.77 -49.59
N ILE A 25 -29.14 2.69 -49.93
CA ILE A 25 -29.47 1.87 -51.11
C ILE A 25 -30.87 1.29 -50.99
N TRP A 26 -31.24 0.78 -49.79
CA TRP A 26 -32.58 0.21 -49.56
C TRP A 26 -33.69 1.24 -49.72
N ILE A 27 -33.51 2.44 -49.13
CA ILE A 27 -34.48 3.54 -49.25
C ILE A 27 -34.64 3.98 -50.74
N LEU A 28 -33.51 4.11 -51.45
CA LEU A 28 -33.55 4.47 -52.88
C LEU A 28 -34.26 3.40 -53.72
N ALA A 29 -34.00 2.11 -53.43
CA ALA A 29 -34.70 1.01 -54.12
C ALA A 29 -36.20 1.01 -53.82
N GLY A 30 -36.60 1.23 -52.57
CA GLY A 30 -38.02 1.36 -52.17
C GLY A 30 -38.70 2.55 -52.84
N LEU A 31 -38.02 3.69 -52.91
CA LEU A 31 -38.50 4.88 -53.59
C LEU A 31 -38.63 4.65 -55.11
N ALA A 32 -37.63 4.01 -55.73
CA ALA A 32 -37.69 3.65 -57.15
C ALA A 32 -38.88 2.69 -57.50
N TYR A 33 -39.10 1.70 -56.60
CA TYR A 33 -40.25 0.79 -56.73
C TYR A 33 -41.56 1.54 -56.58
N LEU A 34 -41.71 2.43 -55.62
CA LEU A 34 -42.91 3.21 -55.37
C LEU A 34 -43.25 4.14 -56.56
N LEU A 35 -42.21 4.80 -57.10
CA LEU A 35 -42.43 5.74 -58.23
C LEU A 35 -42.55 5.04 -59.57
N GLY A 36 -41.83 3.94 -59.82
CA GLY A 36 -41.73 3.28 -61.09
C GLY A 36 -42.77 2.17 -61.33
N VAL A 37 -43.19 1.48 -60.24
CA VAL A 37 -44.09 0.32 -60.35
C VAL A 37 -45.49 0.61 -59.80
N LEU A 38 -45.61 1.15 -58.60
CA LEU A 38 -46.89 1.46 -57.98
C LEU A 38 -47.50 2.74 -58.52
N GLY A 39 -46.70 3.78 -58.73
CA GLY A 39 -47.21 5.13 -59.02
C GLY A 39 -47.59 5.90 -57.75
N TRP A 40 -47.13 7.17 -57.67
CA TRP A 40 -47.39 8.00 -56.48
C TRP A 40 -48.89 8.28 -56.25
N ALA A 41 -49.64 8.52 -57.30
CA ALA A 41 -51.06 8.81 -57.20
C ALA A 41 -51.88 7.59 -56.76
N GLU A 42 -51.56 6.40 -57.25
CA GLU A 42 -52.20 5.15 -56.87
C GLU A 42 -51.82 4.75 -55.39
N PHE A 43 -50.58 4.97 -54.97
CA PHE A 43 -50.15 4.72 -53.58
C PHE A 43 -50.98 5.55 -52.60
N LEU A 44 -51.28 6.81 -52.89
CA LEU A 44 -52.07 7.68 -52.01
C LEU A 44 -53.56 7.30 -51.96
N GLN A 45 -54.04 6.52 -52.88
CA GLN A 45 -55.45 6.03 -52.92
C GLN A 45 -55.63 4.66 -52.27
N LEU A 46 -54.49 4.03 -51.80
CA LEU A 46 -54.54 2.75 -51.08
C LEU A 46 -55.24 2.91 -49.73
N PRO A 47 -55.96 1.88 -49.26
CA PRO A 47 -56.42 1.82 -47.88
C PRO A 47 -55.29 2.02 -46.89
N THR A 48 -55.57 2.67 -45.80
CA THR A 48 -54.56 2.96 -44.77
C THR A 48 -53.85 1.72 -44.23
N GLY A 49 -54.51 0.57 -44.23
CA GLY A 49 -53.91 -0.73 -43.83
C GLY A 49 -52.83 -1.20 -44.80
N ASP A 50 -53.05 -1.03 -46.12
CA ASP A 50 -52.10 -1.45 -47.15
C ASP A 50 -50.87 -0.53 -47.17
N ILE A 51 -51.08 0.78 -46.96
CA ILE A 51 -49.95 1.72 -46.74
C ILE A 51 -49.14 1.35 -45.51
N GLY A 52 -49.80 0.98 -44.39
CA GLY A 52 -49.16 0.51 -43.16
C GLY A 52 -48.31 -0.74 -43.39
N SER A 53 -48.89 -1.75 -44.09
CA SER A 53 -48.19 -2.99 -44.41
C SER A 53 -46.96 -2.77 -45.32
N PHE A 54 -47.10 -1.87 -46.31
CA PHE A 54 -45.96 -1.49 -47.16
C PHE A 54 -44.84 -0.84 -46.38
N LEU A 55 -45.16 0.10 -45.49
CA LEU A 55 -44.16 0.77 -44.65
C LEU A 55 -43.50 -0.20 -43.67
N GLU A 56 -44.27 -1.10 -43.05
CA GLU A 56 -43.76 -2.14 -42.17
C GLU A 56 -42.75 -3.03 -42.91
N GLY A 57 -43.14 -3.52 -44.12
CA GLY A 57 -42.24 -4.33 -44.96
C GLY A 57 -40.99 -3.59 -45.41
N ALA A 58 -41.09 -2.27 -45.65
CA ALA A 58 -39.95 -1.44 -46.04
C ALA A 58 -38.99 -1.13 -44.87
N PHE A 59 -39.50 -0.90 -43.66
CA PHE A 59 -38.68 -0.49 -42.53
C PHE A 59 -38.21 -1.65 -41.63
N ALA A 60 -38.93 -2.77 -41.60
CA ALA A 60 -38.56 -3.92 -40.74
C ALA A 60 -37.13 -4.45 -41.04
N PRO A 61 -36.68 -4.65 -42.28
CA PRO A 61 -35.31 -5.08 -42.56
C PRO A 61 -34.25 -4.07 -42.11
N LEU A 62 -34.56 -2.77 -42.24
CA LEU A 62 -33.65 -1.71 -41.75
C LEU A 62 -33.53 -1.70 -40.22
N ALA A 63 -34.68 -1.83 -39.56
CA ALA A 63 -34.69 -1.91 -38.09
C ALA A 63 -33.87 -3.10 -37.59
N PHE A 64 -34.04 -4.27 -38.23
CA PHE A 64 -33.26 -5.46 -37.93
C PHE A 64 -31.75 -5.27 -38.18
N LEU A 65 -31.39 -4.67 -39.32
CA LEU A 65 -29.98 -4.35 -39.64
C LEU A 65 -29.33 -3.49 -38.55
N TRP A 66 -30.02 -2.42 -38.14
CA TRP A 66 -29.48 -1.52 -37.11
C TRP A 66 -29.44 -2.17 -35.73
N LEU A 67 -30.37 -3.06 -35.39
CA LEU A 67 -30.35 -3.84 -34.18
C LEU A 67 -29.13 -4.75 -34.13
N VAL A 68 -28.83 -5.45 -35.24
CA VAL A 68 -27.65 -6.33 -35.34
C VAL A 68 -26.36 -5.52 -35.24
N ILE A 69 -26.24 -4.38 -35.93
CA ILE A 69 -25.08 -3.51 -35.85
C ILE A 69 -24.91 -3.00 -34.41
N GLY A 70 -25.98 -2.55 -33.76
CA GLY A 70 -25.97 -2.09 -32.39
C GLY A 70 -25.49 -3.18 -31.41
N HIS A 71 -25.97 -4.40 -31.58
CA HIS A 71 -25.57 -5.53 -30.78
C HIS A 71 -24.04 -5.80 -30.88
N PHE A 72 -23.50 -5.81 -32.10
CA PHE A 72 -22.04 -5.98 -32.27
C PHE A 72 -21.21 -4.83 -31.71
N MET A 73 -21.74 -3.61 -31.73
CA MET A 73 -21.08 -2.46 -31.11
C MET A 73 -21.05 -2.61 -29.57
N GLN A 74 -22.18 -3.00 -28.97
CA GLN A 74 -22.25 -3.26 -27.52
C GLN A 74 -21.29 -4.36 -27.08
N GLN A 75 -21.20 -5.47 -27.82
CA GLN A 75 -20.22 -6.53 -27.51
C GLN A 75 -18.79 -6.01 -27.50
N LYS A 76 -18.41 -5.17 -28.48
CA LYS A 76 -17.07 -4.58 -28.55
C LYS A 76 -16.81 -3.66 -27.34
N GLU A 77 -17.79 -2.87 -26.97
CA GLU A 77 -17.71 -1.95 -25.84
C GLU A 77 -17.55 -2.71 -24.51
N ILE A 78 -18.37 -3.75 -24.29
CA ILE A 78 -18.26 -4.63 -23.12
C ILE A 78 -16.85 -5.25 -23.03
N SER A 79 -16.32 -5.79 -24.13
CA SER A 79 -14.97 -6.38 -24.16
C SER A 79 -13.88 -5.34 -23.81
N THR A 80 -14.03 -4.11 -24.31
CA THR A 80 -13.06 -3.04 -24.02
C THR A 80 -13.14 -2.60 -22.55
N ASN A 81 -14.36 -2.47 -22.02
CA ASN A 81 -14.58 -2.12 -20.61
C ASN A 81 -14.05 -3.20 -19.67
N THR A 82 -14.26 -4.48 -20.00
CA THR A 82 -13.72 -5.59 -19.18
C THR A 82 -12.19 -5.54 -19.10
N LYS A 83 -11.50 -5.22 -20.21
CA LYS A 83 -10.03 -5.05 -20.19
C LYS A 83 -9.61 -3.83 -19.34
N ALA A 84 -10.34 -2.72 -19.44
CA ALA A 84 -10.07 -1.53 -18.65
C ALA A 84 -10.25 -1.79 -17.14
N ILE A 85 -11.30 -2.51 -16.76
CA ILE A 85 -11.56 -2.93 -15.37
C ILE A 85 -10.41 -3.83 -14.86
N GLY A 86 -9.95 -4.79 -15.65
CA GLY A 86 -8.82 -5.64 -15.28
C GLY A 86 -7.51 -4.85 -15.04
N LEU A 87 -7.24 -3.83 -15.85
CA LEU A 87 -6.09 -2.94 -15.65
C LEU A 87 -6.25 -2.07 -14.40
N GLN A 88 -7.47 -1.59 -14.13
CA GLN A 88 -7.78 -0.83 -12.91
C GLN A 88 -7.61 -1.69 -11.65
N GLU A 89 -8.05 -2.95 -11.68
CA GLU A 89 -7.88 -3.89 -10.57
C GLU A 89 -6.40 -4.13 -10.25
N MET A 90 -5.58 -4.37 -11.27
CA MET A 90 -4.12 -4.52 -11.07
C MET A 90 -3.47 -3.24 -10.50
N SER A 91 -3.92 -2.07 -10.95
CA SER A 91 -3.43 -0.79 -10.43
C SER A 91 -3.87 -0.56 -8.99
N ALA A 92 -5.11 -0.89 -8.66
CA ALA A 92 -5.65 -0.79 -7.30
C ALA A 92 -4.90 -1.69 -6.32
N ARG A 93 -4.61 -2.94 -6.70
CA ARG A 93 -3.80 -3.87 -5.88
C ARG A 93 -2.39 -3.34 -5.63
N ARG A 94 -1.76 -2.73 -6.64
CA ARG A 94 -0.42 -2.11 -6.45
C ARG A 94 -0.49 -0.92 -5.49
N LEU A 95 -1.49 -0.06 -5.64
CA LEU A 95 -1.70 1.08 -4.74
C LEU A 95 -1.96 0.64 -3.31
N GLU A 96 -2.73 -0.44 -3.12
CA GLU A 96 -2.99 -1.01 -1.80
C GLU A 96 -1.69 -1.50 -1.13
N LEU A 97 -0.86 -2.24 -1.85
CA LEU A 97 0.45 -2.69 -1.34
C LEU A 97 1.37 -1.50 -0.98
N HIS A 98 1.41 -0.46 -1.82
CA HIS A 98 2.17 0.74 -1.50
C HIS A 98 1.62 1.47 -0.27
N SER A 99 0.29 1.59 -0.16
CA SER A 99 -0.35 2.22 0.99
C SER A 99 -0.10 1.46 2.29
N GLN A 100 -0.10 0.13 2.25
CA GLN A 100 0.25 -0.72 3.41
C GLN A 100 1.70 -0.51 3.84
N ARG A 101 2.64 -0.47 2.88
CA ARG A 101 4.06 -0.19 3.16
C ARG A 101 4.26 1.21 3.74
N ASP A 102 3.65 2.22 3.17
CA ASP A 102 3.74 3.60 3.67
C ASP A 102 3.17 3.73 5.09
N SER A 103 2.07 3.06 5.37
CA SER A 103 1.47 3.01 6.70
C SER A 103 2.39 2.32 7.69
N TYR A 104 3.05 1.23 7.28
CA TYR A 104 4.04 0.54 8.10
C TYR A 104 5.24 1.42 8.42
N PHE A 105 5.81 2.15 7.45
CA PHE A 105 6.95 3.04 7.71
C PHE A 105 6.61 4.20 8.64
N LYS A 106 5.40 4.73 8.57
CA LYS A 106 4.91 5.74 9.52
C LYS A 106 4.79 5.16 10.93
N LEU A 107 4.23 3.97 11.04
CA LEU A 107 4.13 3.25 12.32
C LEU A 107 5.52 2.90 12.87
N LEU A 108 6.47 2.49 12.02
CA LEU A 108 7.85 2.22 12.40
C LEU A 108 8.51 3.45 13.06
N THR A 109 8.37 4.64 12.45
CA THR A 109 8.92 5.88 13.00
C THR A 109 8.30 6.20 14.37
N LEU A 110 6.99 6.03 14.52
CA LEU A 110 6.30 6.25 15.79
C LEU A 110 6.80 5.28 16.87
N VAL A 111 6.89 3.98 16.53
CA VAL A 111 7.34 2.95 17.48
C VAL A 111 8.82 3.13 17.87
N GLN A 112 9.67 3.55 16.91
CA GLN A 112 11.06 3.88 17.23
C GLN A 112 11.17 5.04 18.23
N SER A 113 10.36 6.09 18.07
CA SER A 113 10.28 7.18 19.04
C SER A 113 9.78 6.70 20.40
N GLN A 114 8.78 5.81 20.44
CA GLN A 114 8.28 5.20 21.66
C GLN A 114 9.36 4.36 22.36
N LEU A 115 10.10 3.52 21.63
CA LEU A 115 11.21 2.73 22.18
C LEU A 115 12.31 3.63 22.75
N GLY A 116 12.64 4.73 22.06
CA GLY A 116 13.55 5.75 22.57
C GLY A 116 13.08 6.38 23.87
N SER A 117 11.78 6.67 23.97
CA SER A 117 11.16 7.21 25.18
C SER A 117 11.21 6.21 26.35
N ILE A 118 10.87 4.94 26.10
CA ILE A 118 10.97 3.88 27.14
C ILE A 118 12.42 3.76 27.61
N ALA A 119 13.40 3.73 26.68
CA ALA A 119 14.82 3.67 27.02
C ALA A 119 15.28 4.90 27.81
N SER A 120 14.74 6.11 27.55
CA SER A 120 15.07 7.32 28.29
C SER A 120 14.64 7.25 29.75
N PHE A 121 13.43 6.82 30.03
CA PHE A 121 12.94 6.63 31.40
C PHE A 121 13.65 5.50 32.08
N HIS A 122 14.00 4.43 31.38
CA HIS A 122 14.79 3.34 31.92
C HIS A 122 16.17 3.84 32.32
N TYR A 123 16.87 4.59 31.46
CA TYR A 123 18.19 5.16 31.73
C TYR A 123 18.14 6.09 32.93
N MET A 124 17.12 6.96 33.04
CA MET A 124 16.91 7.81 34.20
C MET A 124 16.71 7.01 35.50
N SER A 125 16.00 5.89 35.45
CA SER A 125 15.80 5.04 36.62
C SER A 125 17.07 4.32 37.05
N ALA A 126 18.00 4.06 36.10
CA ALA A 126 19.27 3.38 36.39
C ALA A 126 20.37 4.35 36.83
N CYS A 127 20.53 5.49 36.13
CA CYS A 127 21.65 6.42 36.31
C CYS A 127 21.26 7.73 37.00
N GLY A 128 19.97 8.03 37.13
CA GLY A 128 19.47 9.26 37.76
C GLY A 128 19.54 9.22 39.29
N PRO A 129 18.98 10.25 39.98
CA PRO A 129 19.03 10.41 41.43
C PRO A 129 18.48 9.23 42.24
N THR A 130 17.53 8.49 41.66
CA THR A 130 16.94 7.28 42.25
C THR A 130 17.71 5.99 41.95
N GLY A 131 18.74 6.08 41.10
CA GLY A 131 19.61 4.99 40.70
C GLY A 131 21.03 5.17 41.27
N THR A 132 22.05 5.20 40.38
CA THR A 132 23.45 5.41 40.77
C THR A 132 23.75 6.87 41.11
N GLY A 133 22.91 7.83 40.70
CA GLY A 133 23.12 9.26 40.90
C GLY A 133 24.18 9.90 40.00
N GLU A 134 24.64 9.17 38.98
CA GLU A 134 25.64 9.65 38.01
C GLU A 134 25.10 10.74 37.07
N MET A 135 23.78 10.85 36.96
CA MET A 135 23.11 11.82 36.11
C MET A 135 22.19 12.73 36.94
N SER A 136 22.33 14.05 36.75
CA SER A 136 21.40 15.03 37.32
C SER A 136 20.11 15.12 36.55
N SER A 137 19.08 15.69 37.17
CA SER A 137 17.78 15.92 36.50
C SER A 137 17.92 16.93 35.36
N GLU A 138 18.76 17.94 35.49
CA GLU A 138 19.02 18.96 34.46
C GLU A 138 19.70 18.35 33.21
N GLU A 139 20.72 17.53 33.42
CA GLU A 139 21.41 16.80 32.35
C GLU A 139 20.48 15.85 31.62
N PHE A 140 19.56 15.17 32.34
CA PHE A 140 18.56 14.33 31.72
C PHE A 140 17.64 15.10 30.83
N VAL A 141 17.11 16.26 31.28
CA VAL A 141 16.23 17.11 30.49
C VAL A 141 16.91 17.60 29.22
N ALA A 142 18.18 18.02 29.30
CA ALA A 142 18.96 18.46 28.14
C ALA A 142 19.16 17.32 27.14
N LEU A 143 19.55 16.13 27.59
CA LEU A 143 19.69 14.95 26.71
C LEU A 143 18.37 14.50 26.11
N ARG A 144 17.27 14.60 26.86
CA ARG A 144 15.94 14.24 26.35
C ARG A 144 15.50 15.19 25.25
N SER A 145 15.68 16.50 25.42
CA SER A 145 15.42 17.48 24.36
C SER A 145 16.22 17.19 23.09
N GLN A 146 17.49 16.82 23.22
CA GLN A 146 18.32 16.40 22.09
C GLN A 146 17.78 15.11 21.42
N SER A 147 17.32 14.14 22.22
CA SER A 147 16.74 12.90 21.70
C SER A 147 15.45 13.16 20.89
N GLU A 148 14.58 14.03 21.37
CA GLU A 148 13.31 14.34 20.73
C GLU A 148 13.49 15.11 19.41
N THR A 149 14.55 15.91 19.29
CA THR A 149 14.78 16.78 18.11
C THR A 149 15.70 16.19 17.07
N ALA A 150 16.71 15.41 17.49
CA ALA A 150 17.79 15.00 16.59
C ALA A 150 18.01 13.48 16.52
N ASP A 151 17.72 12.72 17.55
CA ASP A 151 18.13 11.32 17.64
C ASP A 151 17.25 10.48 18.58
N SER A 152 16.19 9.91 18.06
CA SER A 152 15.28 9.05 18.82
C SER A 152 15.96 7.80 19.43
N ALA A 153 17.10 7.39 18.91
CA ALA A 153 17.85 6.23 19.40
C ALA A 153 18.94 6.56 20.44
N LEU A 154 19.10 7.84 20.84
CA LEU A 154 20.13 8.28 21.75
C LEU A 154 20.14 7.46 23.06
N PHE A 155 19.00 7.35 23.71
CA PHE A 155 18.90 6.61 24.98
C PHE A 155 18.98 5.10 24.80
N VAL A 156 18.55 4.56 23.67
CA VAL A 156 18.76 3.16 23.32
C VAL A 156 20.26 2.86 23.26
N ARG A 157 21.06 3.71 22.58
CA ARG A 157 22.52 3.56 22.53
C ARG A 157 23.19 3.75 23.91
N LYS A 158 22.70 4.69 24.72
CA LYS A 158 23.19 4.85 26.08
C LYS A 158 22.93 3.61 26.92
N MET A 159 21.78 2.98 26.85
CA MET A 159 21.47 1.73 27.54
C MET A 159 22.34 0.57 27.05
N ILE A 160 22.60 0.48 25.73
CA ILE A 160 23.55 -0.50 25.18
C ILE A 160 24.97 -0.27 25.76
N SER A 161 25.45 0.97 25.73
CA SER A 161 26.78 1.31 26.27
C SER A 161 26.90 0.96 27.75
N LEU A 162 25.86 1.24 28.55
CA LEU A 162 25.81 0.89 29.95
C LEU A 162 25.85 -0.63 30.18
N ALA A 163 25.12 -1.39 29.36
CA ALA A 163 25.14 -2.85 29.41
C ALA A 163 26.52 -3.42 29.03
N LEU A 164 27.13 -2.91 27.96
CA LEU A 164 28.42 -3.37 27.47
C LEU A 164 29.56 -3.02 28.46
N TYR A 165 29.48 -1.88 29.13
CA TYR A 165 30.42 -1.50 30.16
C TYR A 165 30.40 -2.48 31.34
N ASN A 166 29.19 -2.92 31.73
CA ASN A 166 28.99 -3.85 32.85
C ASN A 166 28.90 -5.32 32.42
N ARG A 167 29.33 -5.68 31.18
CA ARG A 167 29.17 -7.03 30.63
C ARG A 167 29.79 -8.16 31.42
N ALA A 168 30.86 -7.86 32.19
CA ALA A 168 31.56 -8.83 33.01
C ALA A 168 30.88 -9.13 34.36
N ASP A 169 29.87 -8.33 34.73
CA ASP A 169 29.13 -8.49 35.99
C ASP A 169 27.64 -8.76 35.73
N PRO A 170 27.23 -10.03 35.70
CA PRO A 170 25.83 -10.41 35.50
C PRO A 170 24.88 -9.86 36.57
N SER A 171 25.38 -9.67 37.81
CA SER A 171 24.58 -9.15 38.92
C SER A 171 24.25 -7.67 38.68
N MET A 172 25.23 -6.91 38.25
CA MET A 172 25.05 -5.49 37.87
C MET A 172 24.14 -5.32 36.65
N LEU A 173 24.32 -6.15 35.65
CA LEU A 173 23.40 -6.16 34.48
C LEU A 173 21.96 -6.41 34.92
N ARG A 174 21.74 -7.41 35.77
CA ARG A 174 20.39 -7.70 36.28
C ARG A 174 19.86 -6.55 37.13
N ALA A 175 20.71 -5.88 37.93
CA ALA A 175 20.32 -4.70 38.67
C ALA A 175 19.93 -3.53 37.76
N ILE A 176 20.64 -3.31 36.65
CA ILE A 176 20.36 -2.27 35.68
C ILE A 176 18.97 -2.51 35.03
N PHE A 177 18.69 -3.71 34.56
CA PHE A 177 17.48 -3.97 33.77
C PHE A 177 16.27 -4.45 34.59
N TYR A 178 16.49 -5.12 35.72
CA TYR A 178 15.45 -5.79 36.53
C TYR A 178 15.57 -5.51 38.03
N GLY A 179 16.46 -4.63 38.46
CA GLY A 179 16.77 -4.37 39.88
C GLY A 179 15.68 -3.59 40.64
N SER A 180 14.62 -3.12 39.97
CA SER A 180 13.47 -2.52 40.62
C SER A 180 12.21 -2.81 39.79
N GLU A 181 11.02 -2.66 40.40
CA GLU A 181 9.74 -2.84 39.70
C GLU A 181 9.64 -1.92 38.49
N ILE A 182 10.06 -0.68 38.58
CA ILE A 182 10.07 0.31 37.49
C ILE A 182 10.96 -0.15 36.35
N ARG A 183 12.17 -0.63 36.62
CA ARG A 183 13.12 -1.13 35.62
C ARG A 183 12.59 -2.39 34.94
N THR A 184 12.05 -3.32 35.73
CA THR A 184 11.39 -4.51 35.18
C THR A 184 10.26 -4.16 34.25
N ARG A 185 9.39 -3.21 34.60
CA ARG A 185 8.30 -2.73 33.77
C ARG A 185 8.83 -2.11 32.47
N HIS A 186 9.86 -1.27 32.52
CA HIS A 186 10.45 -0.67 31.31
C HIS A 186 11.08 -1.74 30.40
N SER A 187 11.80 -2.71 30.94
CA SER A 187 12.40 -3.82 30.20
C SER A 187 11.33 -4.67 29.51
N THR A 188 10.30 -5.06 30.23
CA THR A 188 9.19 -5.85 29.69
C THR A 188 8.46 -5.07 28.59
N HIS A 189 8.15 -3.80 28.84
CA HIS A 189 7.45 -2.97 27.85
C HIS A 189 8.29 -2.71 26.60
N PHE A 190 9.61 -2.57 26.74
CA PHE A 190 10.53 -2.46 25.60
C PHE A 190 10.50 -3.74 24.76
N ILE A 191 10.61 -4.91 25.39
CA ILE A 191 10.58 -6.21 24.71
C ILE A 191 9.25 -6.41 23.97
N GLU A 192 8.12 -6.19 24.65
CA GLU A 192 6.79 -6.36 24.06
C GLU A 192 6.55 -5.40 22.87
N THR A 193 6.96 -4.13 23.03
CA THR A 193 6.81 -3.13 21.97
C THR A 193 7.63 -3.49 20.74
N PHE A 194 8.88 -3.93 20.94
CA PHE A 194 9.75 -4.33 19.84
C PHE A 194 9.29 -5.64 19.19
N ALA A 195 8.83 -6.63 19.97
CA ALA A 195 8.28 -7.87 19.44
C ALA A 195 7.05 -7.61 18.54
N ARG A 196 6.12 -6.77 18.99
CA ARG A 196 4.97 -6.34 18.16
C ARG A 196 5.40 -5.62 16.88
N LEU A 197 6.50 -4.85 16.93
CA LEU A 197 7.05 -4.21 15.74
C LEU A 197 7.56 -5.25 14.73
N LEU A 198 8.26 -6.29 15.20
CA LEU A 198 8.72 -7.40 14.36
C LEU A 198 7.56 -8.18 13.75
N ASP A 199 6.52 -8.49 14.53
CA ASP A 199 5.32 -9.18 14.04
C ASP A 199 4.63 -8.38 12.92
N ASN A 200 4.50 -7.08 13.10
CA ASN A 200 3.95 -6.19 12.08
C ASN A 200 4.89 -6.06 10.85
N ALA A 201 6.21 -6.09 11.07
CA ALA A 201 7.18 -6.11 9.97
C ALA A 201 7.01 -7.36 9.12
N ALA A 202 6.91 -8.53 9.74
CA ALA A 202 6.75 -9.81 9.05
C ALA A 202 5.52 -9.85 8.13
N ALA A 203 4.45 -9.11 8.47
CA ALA A 203 3.23 -9.05 7.65
C ALA A 203 3.41 -8.31 6.31
N VAL A 204 4.41 -7.42 6.18
CA VAL A 204 4.69 -6.61 4.98
C VAL A 204 6.03 -6.92 4.32
N ASP A 205 6.83 -7.77 4.95
CA ASP A 205 8.20 -8.11 4.58
C ASP A 205 8.26 -9.43 3.80
N THR A 206 8.21 -9.33 2.47
CA THR A 206 8.26 -10.50 1.59
C THR A 206 9.63 -11.17 1.54
N ASP A 207 10.71 -10.42 1.81
CA ASP A 207 12.11 -10.85 1.60
C ASP A 207 12.89 -10.96 2.93
N SER A 208 12.22 -10.82 4.07
CA SER A 208 12.80 -10.81 5.43
C SER A 208 13.85 -9.71 5.67
N MET A 209 13.99 -8.77 4.73
CA MET A 209 14.97 -7.67 4.81
C MET A 209 14.65 -6.68 5.94
N ILE A 210 13.38 -6.37 6.13
CA ILE A 210 12.94 -5.40 7.14
C ILE A 210 13.14 -6.00 8.54
N CYS A 211 12.72 -7.25 8.71
CA CYS A 211 12.90 -7.98 9.98
C CYS A 211 14.38 -8.13 10.33
N ASP A 212 15.24 -8.47 9.39
CA ASP A 212 16.68 -8.58 9.60
C ASP A 212 17.30 -7.23 9.95
N ALA A 213 16.98 -6.18 9.20
CA ALA A 213 17.46 -4.81 9.48
C ALA A 213 17.01 -4.31 10.86
N LEU A 214 15.79 -4.62 11.29
CA LEU A 214 15.29 -4.27 12.61
C LEU A 214 16.03 -5.05 13.72
N LEU A 215 16.15 -6.35 13.57
CA LEU A 215 16.68 -7.22 14.63
C LEU A 215 18.21 -7.15 14.74
N ASN A 216 18.91 -7.14 13.61
CA ASN A 216 20.36 -7.23 13.54
C ASN A 216 21.05 -5.92 13.16
N GLY A 217 20.37 -5.02 12.44
CA GLY A 217 20.93 -3.75 11.95
C GLY A 217 20.57 -2.54 12.82
N SER A 218 19.61 -2.64 13.75
CA SER A 218 19.16 -1.47 14.52
C SER A 218 19.66 -1.47 15.97
N PRO A 219 19.90 -0.28 16.57
CA PRO A 219 20.19 -0.18 18.00
C PRO A 219 19.06 -0.77 18.88
N ALA A 220 17.81 -0.62 18.47
CA ALA A 220 16.67 -1.17 19.20
C ALA A 220 16.69 -2.71 19.21
N GLY A 221 17.03 -3.35 18.09
CA GLY A 221 17.19 -4.81 18.01
C GLY A 221 18.34 -5.32 18.88
N MET A 222 19.46 -4.59 18.93
CA MET A 222 20.57 -4.92 19.81
C MET A 222 20.15 -4.83 21.29
N LEU A 223 19.47 -3.75 21.69
CA LEU A 223 18.98 -3.60 23.06
C LEU A 223 17.93 -4.67 23.40
N TYR A 224 17.02 -5.00 22.49
CA TYR A 224 16.04 -6.06 22.64
C TYR A 224 16.70 -7.41 22.99
N ARG A 225 17.76 -7.78 22.26
CA ARG A 225 18.52 -9.02 22.53
C ARG A 225 19.24 -8.96 23.88
N ILE A 226 19.87 -7.82 24.23
CA ILE A 226 20.55 -7.62 25.53
C ILE A 226 19.54 -7.80 26.67
N VAL A 227 18.42 -7.11 26.64
CA VAL A 227 17.39 -7.16 27.68
C VAL A 227 16.83 -8.57 27.83
N GLY A 228 16.57 -9.27 26.70
CA GLY A 228 16.13 -10.66 26.71
C GLY A 228 17.11 -11.61 27.37
N LEU A 229 18.39 -11.54 27.00
CA LEU A 229 19.45 -12.39 27.61
C LEU A 229 19.65 -12.13 29.08
N VAL A 230 19.64 -10.86 29.50
CA VAL A 230 19.73 -10.53 30.95
C VAL A 230 18.50 -11.06 31.70
N GLY A 231 17.34 -11.05 31.08
CA GLY A 231 16.09 -11.60 31.63
C GLY A 231 16.13 -13.11 31.81
N SER A 232 16.68 -13.85 30.82
CA SER A 232 16.86 -15.31 30.89
C SER A 232 18.04 -15.74 31.80
N GLY A 233 18.95 -14.82 32.14
CA GLY A 233 20.15 -15.09 32.89
C GLY A 233 21.31 -15.62 32.05
N ASP A 234 21.23 -15.46 30.74
CA ASP A 234 22.25 -15.88 29.79
C ASP A 234 23.39 -14.84 29.66
N SER A 235 24.55 -15.30 29.18
CA SER A 235 25.73 -14.44 28.97
C SER A 235 25.52 -13.51 27.75
N LEU A 236 25.99 -12.25 27.85
CA LEU A 236 26.00 -11.29 26.76
C LEU A 236 27.00 -11.63 25.63
N GLU A 237 27.88 -12.61 25.81
CA GLU A 237 28.87 -13.01 24.80
C GLU A 237 28.19 -13.44 23.51
N ALA A 238 26.99 -14.03 23.55
CA ALA A 238 26.19 -14.42 22.39
C ALA A 238 25.73 -13.24 21.54
N VAL A 239 25.62 -12.03 22.08
CA VAL A 239 25.21 -10.83 21.34
C VAL A 239 26.39 -10.03 20.80
N VAL A 240 27.51 -10.04 21.53
CA VAL A 240 28.68 -9.23 21.15
C VAL A 240 29.43 -9.85 19.96
N GLY A 241 29.03 -11.04 19.49
CA GLY A 241 29.63 -11.73 18.36
C GLY A 241 31.13 -11.84 18.50
N VAL A 242 31.65 -13.03 18.63
CA VAL A 242 33.09 -13.31 18.56
C VAL A 242 33.66 -12.54 17.37
N ALA A 243 34.46 -11.49 17.63
CA ALA A 243 35.35 -10.97 16.58
C ALA A 243 36.11 -12.18 16.03
N PRO A 244 36.21 -12.39 14.69
CA PRO A 244 37.00 -13.48 14.17
C PRO A 244 38.39 -13.36 14.79
N SER A 245 38.82 -14.40 15.53
CA SER A 245 40.18 -14.52 15.99
C SER A 245 41.05 -14.39 14.75
N VAL A 246 41.73 -13.25 14.59
CA VAL A 246 42.81 -13.10 13.63
C VAL A 246 43.89 -14.03 14.14
N GLY A 247 43.90 -15.25 13.59
CA GLY A 247 44.95 -16.23 13.79
C GLY A 247 46.28 -15.62 13.35
N GLY A 248 47.22 -15.59 14.26
CA GLY A 248 48.60 -15.25 13.96
C GLY A 248 49.27 -16.27 13.06
#